data_411c39fe61c01eb0d154bbd77d5556b5
#
_entry.id   411c39fe61c01eb0d154bbd77d5556b5
#
_cell.length_a   1.000
_cell.length_b   1.000
_cell.length_c   1.000
_cell.angle_alpha   90.00
_cell.angle_beta   90.00
_cell.angle_gamma   90.00
#
_symmetry.space_group_name_H-M   'P 1'
#
loop_
_entity.id
_entity.type
_entity.pdbx_description
1 polymer ?
#
loop_
_entity_poly.entity_id
_entity_poly.type
_entity_poly.pdbx_seq_one_letter_code
_entity_poly.pdbx_strand_id
1 'polypeptide(L)'
;RSPSRGLGDVYKRQNLCLAGGVALNCVANGKILKEKIFDNIWVQPAAGDAGGSLGATLALWHIENKNPRIINPEDDMKGSYLGPEYGQKEIEKELIKNGAKFDVLDDNMLIEKTATDLSCSEAVGWFQGRMEFGPRALGGRSILGDPRSSETQKNLNLKVKYRESFRPFAPSVLREELEEWFDINIDSPYMLMVAKINKDKIIEMNENEKKLFGIEKLNIKRSKIPAVTHVDYSARIQTVHEHVNKKYYDLIKRFKEITGCPIVVNTSFNVRGEPIVN
;
A
#
# COMPACT_ATOMS: atom_id res chain seq x y z
N ARG A 1 18.18 -24.04 -24.12
CA ARG A 1 18.25 -24.20 -22.64
C ARG A 1 19.20 -23.15 -22.12
N SER A 2 18.74 -22.23 -21.31
CA SER A 2 19.56 -21.16 -20.72
C SER A 2 20.59 -21.78 -19.75
N PRO A 3 21.87 -21.45 -19.85
CA PRO A 3 22.93 -21.97 -18.95
C PRO A 3 22.74 -21.55 -17.48
N SER A 4 21.85 -20.59 -17.20
CA SER A 4 21.62 -20.07 -15.85
C SER A 4 20.87 -21.00 -14.91
N ARG A 5 20.22 -22.07 -15.41
CA ARG A 5 19.49 -23.01 -14.53
C ARG A 5 20.39 -23.90 -13.68
N GLY A 6 21.58 -24.26 -14.16
CA GLY A 6 22.51 -25.14 -13.43
C GLY A 6 23.29 -24.46 -12.30
N LEU A 7 23.64 -23.18 -12.46
CA LEU A 7 24.38 -22.43 -11.44
C LEU A 7 23.51 -22.05 -10.23
N GLY A 8 22.20 -21.88 -10.42
CA GLY A 8 21.28 -21.52 -9.34
C GLY A 8 21.00 -22.67 -8.36
N ASP A 9 21.19 -23.92 -8.75
CA ASP A 9 20.96 -25.08 -7.88
C ASP A 9 22.19 -25.45 -7.04
N VAL A 10 23.37 -24.95 -7.43
CA VAL A 10 24.66 -25.25 -6.75
C VAL A 10 24.99 -24.20 -5.68
N TYR A 11 24.55 -22.95 -5.85
CA TYR A 11 24.74 -21.86 -4.86
C TYR A 11 23.44 -21.59 -4.13
N LYS A 12 23.44 -21.59 -2.81
CA LYS A 12 22.32 -21.16 -2.00
C LYS A 12 21.93 -19.75 -2.42
N ARG A 13 20.74 -19.60 -3.00
CA ARG A 13 20.18 -18.32 -3.42
C ARG A 13 19.65 -17.61 -2.18
N GLN A 14 20.39 -16.67 -1.65
CA GLN A 14 20.04 -15.97 -0.42
C GLN A 14 19.02 -14.84 -0.67
N ASN A 15 19.19 -14.08 -1.75
CA ASN A 15 18.41 -12.89 -2.00
C ASN A 15 17.85 -12.89 -3.42
N LEU A 16 16.55 -12.58 -3.54
CA LEU A 16 15.88 -12.37 -4.82
C LEU A 16 15.53 -10.89 -4.98
N CYS A 17 16.07 -10.26 -6.03
CA CYS A 17 15.68 -8.93 -6.45
C CYS A 17 14.77 -9.01 -7.68
N LEU A 18 13.60 -8.38 -7.63
CA LEU A 18 12.61 -8.39 -8.71
C LEU A 18 12.45 -6.98 -9.30
N ALA A 19 12.57 -6.88 -10.62
CA ALA A 19 12.30 -5.68 -11.42
C ALA A 19 11.62 -6.09 -12.73
N GLY A 20 11.05 -5.11 -13.46
CA GLY A 20 10.22 -5.34 -14.64
C GLY A 20 8.73 -5.40 -14.29
N GLY A 21 7.85 -5.22 -15.28
CA GLY A 21 6.40 -5.16 -15.08
C GLY A 21 5.79 -6.37 -14.36
N VAL A 22 6.35 -7.57 -14.60
CA VAL A 22 5.90 -8.81 -13.92
C VAL A 22 6.16 -8.79 -12.42
N ALA A 23 7.19 -8.06 -11.95
CA ALA A 23 7.48 -7.91 -10.53
C ALA A 23 6.38 -7.19 -9.74
N LEU A 24 5.46 -6.50 -10.41
CA LEU A 24 4.27 -5.90 -9.79
C LEU A 24 3.16 -6.91 -9.47
N ASN A 25 3.35 -8.19 -9.82
CA ASN A 25 2.42 -9.27 -9.47
C ASN A 25 2.58 -9.68 -8.01
N CYS A 26 1.91 -8.94 -7.13
CA CYS A 26 1.97 -9.14 -5.68
C CYS A 26 1.53 -10.55 -5.23
N VAL A 27 0.66 -11.23 -6.00
CA VAL A 27 0.23 -12.61 -5.71
C VAL A 27 1.37 -13.58 -5.96
N ALA A 28 2.09 -13.44 -7.08
CA ALA A 28 3.27 -14.25 -7.37
C ALA A 28 4.38 -14.01 -6.32
N ASN A 29 4.62 -12.74 -5.97
CA ASN A 29 5.61 -12.37 -4.95
C ASN A 29 5.30 -13.01 -3.59
N GLY A 30 4.05 -12.95 -3.15
CA GLY A 30 3.62 -13.59 -1.91
C GLY A 30 3.74 -15.12 -1.93
N LYS A 31 3.51 -15.76 -3.08
CA LYS A 31 3.74 -17.20 -3.25
C LYS A 31 5.22 -17.57 -3.16
N ILE A 32 6.09 -16.83 -3.87
CA ILE A 32 7.55 -17.06 -3.83
C ILE A 32 8.07 -16.93 -2.41
N LEU A 33 7.60 -15.92 -1.67
CA LEU A 33 7.95 -15.74 -0.26
C LEU A 33 7.53 -16.95 0.58
N LYS A 34 6.31 -17.42 0.40
CA LYS A 34 5.75 -18.55 1.16
C LYS A 34 6.48 -19.86 0.92
N GLU A 35 7.00 -20.07 -0.30
CA GLU A 35 7.80 -21.26 -0.66
C GLU A 35 9.18 -21.28 -0.01
N LYS A 36 9.64 -20.17 0.59
CA LYS A 36 10.92 -20.07 1.31
C LYS A 36 12.13 -20.53 0.48
N ILE A 37 12.10 -20.31 -0.85
CA ILE A 37 13.19 -20.65 -1.77
C ILE A 37 14.35 -19.68 -1.58
N PHE A 38 14.04 -18.44 -1.16
CA PHE A 38 15.01 -17.38 -0.90
C PHE A 38 14.89 -16.92 0.55
N ASP A 39 16.01 -16.50 1.13
CA ASP A 39 16.04 -15.94 2.48
C ASP A 39 15.40 -14.56 2.50
N ASN A 40 15.65 -13.75 1.47
CA ASN A 40 15.09 -12.41 1.33
C ASN A 40 14.56 -12.17 -0.09
N ILE A 41 13.50 -11.35 -0.18
CA ILE A 41 12.92 -10.89 -1.44
C ILE A 41 12.82 -9.37 -1.39
N TRP A 42 13.37 -8.72 -2.39
CA TRP A 42 13.21 -7.30 -2.61
C TRP A 42 12.56 -7.03 -3.97
N VAL A 43 11.54 -6.18 -3.99
CA VAL A 43 10.83 -5.81 -5.22
C VAL A 43 10.96 -4.32 -5.42
N GLN A 44 11.46 -3.90 -6.59
CA GLN A 44 11.55 -2.50 -6.95
C GLN A 44 10.14 -1.87 -6.96
N PRO A 45 9.87 -0.79 -6.18
CA PRO A 45 8.55 -0.17 -6.12
C PRO A 45 8.06 0.36 -7.46
N ALA A 46 8.95 0.90 -8.29
CA ALA A 46 8.68 1.34 -9.66
C ALA A 46 9.14 0.28 -10.69
N ALA A 47 8.82 -1.00 -10.45
CA ALA A 47 9.34 -2.14 -11.22
C ALA A 47 8.99 -2.11 -12.72
N GLY A 48 7.91 -1.42 -13.12
CA GLY A 48 7.54 -1.23 -14.52
C GLY A 48 8.43 -0.22 -15.26
N ASP A 49 7.91 0.34 -16.36
CA ASP A 49 8.66 1.24 -17.25
C ASP A 49 9.22 2.48 -16.54
N ALA A 50 8.52 3.01 -15.53
CA ALA A 50 8.98 4.16 -14.75
C ALA A 50 10.36 3.93 -14.10
N GLY A 51 10.64 2.72 -13.61
CA GLY A 51 11.93 2.38 -13.01
C GLY A 51 13.07 2.29 -14.00
N GLY A 52 12.78 2.20 -15.30
CA GLY A 52 13.80 2.22 -16.36
C GLY A 52 14.63 3.49 -16.36
N SER A 53 14.03 4.67 -16.08
CA SER A 53 14.73 5.95 -15.99
C SER A 53 15.72 5.98 -14.82
N LEU A 54 15.31 5.49 -13.65
CA LEU A 54 16.17 5.35 -12.47
C LEU A 54 17.32 4.37 -12.75
N GLY A 55 17.00 3.20 -13.34
CA GLY A 55 17.98 2.19 -13.69
C GLY A 55 19.03 2.69 -14.69
N ALA A 56 18.61 3.43 -15.71
CA ALA A 56 19.52 4.04 -16.69
C ALA A 56 20.47 5.06 -16.01
N THR A 57 19.95 5.89 -15.13
CA THR A 57 20.76 6.87 -14.38
C THR A 57 21.79 6.16 -13.48
N LEU A 58 21.38 5.11 -12.77
CA LEU A 58 22.29 4.34 -11.92
C LEU A 58 23.34 3.56 -12.74
N ALA A 59 22.96 3.05 -13.92
CA ALA A 59 23.90 2.39 -14.83
C ALA A 59 24.96 3.38 -15.34
N LEU A 60 24.55 4.56 -15.79
CA LEU A 60 25.48 5.62 -16.19
C LEU A 60 26.42 6.00 -15.04
N TRP A 61 25.88 6.19 -13.83
CA TRP A 61 26.68 6.61 -12.68
C TRP A 61 27.68 5.54 -12.23
N HIS A 62 27.26 4.30 -12.08
CA HIS A 62 28.08 3.25 -11.50
C HIS A 62 28.86 2.43 -12.53
N ILE A 63 28.31 2.19 -13.72
CA ILE A 63 28.95 1.32 -14.73
C ILE A 63 29.81 2.16 -15.66
N GLU A 64 29.28 3.19 -16.30
CA GLU A 64 30.00 4.00 -17.25
C GLU A 64 31.01 4.95 -16.56
N ASN A 65 30.55 5.69 -15.56
CA ASN A 65 31.40 6.63 -14.82
C ASN A 65 32.24 5.95 -13.73
N LYS A 66 32.06 4.65 -13.48
CA LYS A 66 32.82 3.83 -12.51
C LYS A 66 32.80 4.40 -11.08
N ASN A 67 31.75 5.13 -10.71
CA ASN A 67 31.60 5.62 -9.35
C ASN A 67 31.36 4.43 -8.39
N PRO A 68 31.97 4.43 -7.21
CA PRO A 68 31.79 3.38 -6.25
C PRO A 68 30.32 3.31 -5.78
N ARG A 69 29.85 2.10 -5.52
CA ARG A 69 28.54 1.90 -4.90
C ARG A 69 28.67 2.03 -3.40
N ILE A 70 27.97 3.00 -2.84
CA ILE A 70 27.84 3.17 -1.38
C ILE A 70 26.54 2.43 -0.99
N ILE A 71 26.68 1.46 -0.07
CA ILE A 71 25.53 0.73 0.45
C ILE A 71 24.98 1.51 1.65
N ASN A 72 23.74 1.92 1.55
CA ASN A 72 22.96 2.42 2.66
C ASN A 72 22.19 1.25 3.30
N PRO A 73 22.30 1.00 4.61
CA PRO A 73 21.52 -0.02 5.29
C PRO A 73 20.02 0.32 5.35
N GLU A 74 19.67 1.59 5.14
CA GLU A 74 18.29 2.05 5.04
C GLU A 74 17.78 1.94 3.59
N ASP A 75 16.49 2.24 3.42
CA ASP A 75 15.84 2.20 2.10
C ASP A 75 16.27 3.40 1.22
N ASP A 76 17.13 3.16 0.23
CA ASP A 76 17.54 4.17 -0.76
C ASP A 76 16.38 4.66 -1.65
N MET A 77 15.29 3.90 -1.73
CA MET A 77 14.07 4.36 -2.40
C MET A 77 13.24 5.33 -1.53
N LYS A 78 13.64 5.55 -0.27
CA LYS A 78 13.01 6.51 0.66
C LYS A 78 11.48 6.36 0.72
N GLY A 79 11.00 5.13 0.87
CA GLY A 79 9.58 4.82 0.85
C GLY A 79 8.91 5.06 -0.50
N SER A 80 9.67 5.22 -1.58
CA SER A 80 9.22 5.63 -2.92
C SER A 80 8.77 7.09 -3.04
N TYR A 81 8.96 7.94 -2.02
CA TYR A 81 8.58 9.36 -2.03
C TYR A 81 9.62 10.21 -2.76
N LEU A 82 9.72 10.03 -4.08
CA LEU A 82 10.73 10.68 -4.94
C LEU A 82 10.14 11.68 -5.93
N GLY A 83 8.81 11.81 -5.97
CA GLY A 83 8.11 12.71 -6.87
C GLY A 83 8.02 14.16 -6.36
N PRO A 84 7.16 14.99 -7.00
CA PRO A 84 6.99 16.39 -6.63
C PRO A 84 6.48 16.58 -5.21
N GLU A 85 6.83 17.72 -4.64
CA GLU A 85 6.40 18.18 -3.32
C GLU A 85 6.05 19.66 -3.40
N TYR A 86 5.06 20.08 -2.62
CA TYR A 86 4.58 21.46 -2.57
C TYR A 86 4.60 21.98 -1.14
N GLY A 87 5.06 23.22 -0.99
CA GLY A 87 5.08 23.89 0.31
C GLY A 87 3.70 24.42 0.72
N GLN A 88 3.47 24.55 2.03
CA GLN A 88 2.19 25.00 2.60
C GLN A 88 1.69 26.30 1.96
N LYS A 89 2.56 27.33 1.84
CA LYS A 89 2.20 28.63 1.23
C LYS A 89 1.82 28.52 -0.24
N GLU A 90 2.43 27.59 -0.97
CA GLU A 90 2.12 27.34 -2.38
C GLU A 90 0.74 26.70 -2.52
N ILE A 91 0.46 25.69 -1.68
CA ILE A 91 -0.86 25.04 -1.61
C ILE A 91 -1.96 26.05 -1.29
N GLU A 92 -1.79 26.83 -0.24
CA GLU A 92 -2.76 27.87 0.16
C GLU A 92 -3.02 28.87 -0.97
N LYS A 93 -1.96 29.34 -1.65
CA LYS A 93 -2.08 30.24 -2.79
C LYS A 93 -2.89 29.65 -3.94
N GLU A 94 -2.64 28.39 -4.28
CA GLU A 94 -3.40 27.72 -5.35
C GLU A 94 -4.86 27.44 -4.94
N LEU A 95 -5.11 27.09 -3.68
CA LEU A 95 -6.47 26.91 -3.17
C LEU A 95 -7.26 28.22 -3.21
N ILE A 96 -6.66 29.34 -2.77
CA ILE A 96 -7.29 30.69 -2.84
C ILE A 96 -7.59 31.06 -4.29
N LYS A 97 -6.63 30.90 -5.18
CA LYS A 97 -6.77 31.20 -6.61
C LYS A 97 -7.92 30.44 -7.27
N ASN A 98 -8.15 29.21 -6.83
CA ASN A 98 -9.23 28.36 -7.34
C ASN A 98 -10.56 28.52 -6.55
N GLY A 99 -10.64 29.46 -5.61
CA GLY A 99 -11.86 29.73 -4.84
C GLY A 99 -12.23 28.58 -3.88
N ALA A 100 -11.27 27.75 -3.48
CA ALA A 100 -11.51 26.65 -2.55
C ALA A 100 -11.79 27.19 -1.14
N LYS A 101 -12.70 26.53 -0.44
CA LYS A 101 -12.93 26.74 1.00
C LYS A 101 -12.07 25.75 1.77
N PHE A 102 -11.22 26.22 2.65
CA PHE A 102 -10.34 25.37 3.45
C PHE A 102 -10.04 25.99 4.80
N ASP A 103 -9.64 25.15 5.75
CA ASP A 103 -9.11 25.53 7.06
C ASP A 103 -7.63 25.16 7.13
N VAL A 104 -6.85 25.96 7.83
CA VAL A 104 -5.45 25.65 8.13
C VAL A 104 -5.39 25.09 9.54
N LEU A 105 -4.97 23.83 9.65
CA LEU A 105 -4.85 23.11 10.91
C LEU A 105 -3.39 22.80 11.21
N ASP A 106 -3.03 22.74 12.48
CA ASP A 106 -1.75 22.12 12.88
C ASP A 106 -1.80 20.59 12.68
N ASP A 107 -0.65 19.94 12.69
CA ASP A 107 -0.53 18.51 12.40
C ASP A 107 -1.31 17.64 13.39
N ASN A 108 -1.39 18.00 14.67
CA ASN A 108 -2.12 17.23 15.67
C ASN A 108 -3.63 17.33 15.43
N MET A 109 -4.15 18.52 15.18
CA MET A 109 -5.56 18.74 14.85
C MET A 109 -5.95 18.06 13.53
N LEU A 110 -5.07 18.10 12.53
CA LEU A 110 -5.27 17.43 11.25
C LEU A 110 -5.39 15.91 11.43
N ILE A 111 -4.46 15.30 12.17
CA ILE A 111 -4.45 13.87 12.46
C ILE A 111 -5.70 13.47 13.26
N GLU A 112 -6.03 14.21 14.32
CA GLU A 112 -7.21 13.97 15.15
C GLU A 112 -8.49 13.99 14.33
N LYS A 113 -8.68 15.06 13.55
CA LYS A 113 -9.85 15.20 12.69
C LYS A 113 -9.94 14.10 11.65
N THR A 114 -8.84 13.83 10.95
CA THR A 114 -8.81 12.80 9.90
C THR A 114 -9.08 11.41 10.46
N ALA A 115 -8.47 11.05 11.60
CA ALA A 115 -8.72 9.76 12.24
C ALA A 115 -10.16 9.61 12.72
N THR A 116 -10.77 10.71 13.22
CA THR A 116 -12.17 10.74 13.62
C THR A 116 -13.10 10.56 12.41
N ASP A 117 -12.90 11.32 11.33
CA ASP A 117 -13.69 11.22 10.10
C ASP A 117 -13.62 9.78 9.52
N LEU A 118 -12.40 9.19 9.46
CA LEU A 118 -12.22 7.78 9.06
C LEU A 118 -13.01 6.82 9.98
N SER A 119 -12.98 7.03 11.29
CA SER A 119 -13.68 6.17 12.26
C SER A 119 -15.21 6.20 12.12
N CYS A 120 -15.72 7.30 11.56
CA CYS A 120 -17.13 7.48 11.19
C CYS A 120 -17.47 6.91 9.80
N SER A 121 -16.54 6.15 9.18
CA SER A 121 -16.67 5.56 7.84
C SER A 121 -16.68 6.58 6.68
N GLU A 122 -16.19 7.79 6.92
CA GLU A 122 -15.96 8.77 5.86
C GLU A 122 -14.73 8.40 5.04
N ALA A 123 -14.73 8.80 3.77
CA ALA A 123 -13.59 8.66 2.88
C ALA A 123 -12.78 9.97 2.86
N VAL A 124 -11.48 9.89 3.06
CA VAL A 124 -10.60 11.06 3.12
C VAL A 124 -9.58 11.04 1.98
N GLY A 125 -9.54 12.14 1.19
CA GLY A 125 -8.43 12.41 0.27
C GLY A 125 -7.21 12.86 1.08
N TRP A 126 -6.14 12.09 1.04
CA TRP A 126 -4.91 12.33 1.80
C TRP A 126 -3.78 12.71 0.85
N PHE A 127 -3.34 13.97 0.94
CA PHE A 127 -2.28 14.52 0.11
C PHE A 127 -1.22 15.14 1.02
N GLN A 128 0.02 14.62 0.99
CA GLN A 128 1.11 15.11 1.83
C GLN A 128 2.49 14.83 1.24
N GLY A 129 3.45 15.72 1.56
CA GLY A 129 4.86 15.55 1.23
C GLY A 129 5.09 15.23 -0.26
N ARG A 130 6.12 14.42 -0.53
CA ARG A 130 6.44 14.00 -1.89
C ARG A 130 5.48 12.95 -2.42
N MET A 131 5.16 13.06 -3.71
CA MET A 131 4.42 12.03 -4.43
C MET A 131 5.25 10.75 -4.53
N GLU A 132 4.57 9.62 -4.56
CA GLU A 132 5.19 8.32 -4.79
C GLU A 132 5.73 8.20 -6.23
N PHE A 133 6.91 7.60 -6.38
CA PHE A 133 7.49 7.20 -7.66
C PHE A 133 7.20 5.71 -7.90
N GLY A 134 6.17 5.43 -8.67
CA GLY A 134 5.71 4.08 -8.93
C GLY A 134 4.18 3.98 -9.04
N PRO A 135 3.63 2.77 -9.27
CA PRO A 135 2.21 2.57 -9.57
C PRO A 135 1.32 2.51 -8.33
N ARG A 136 1.86 2.62 -7.12
CA ARG A 136 1.12 2.43 -5.86
C ARG A 136 1.05 3.74 -5.08
N ALA A 137 -0.14 4.03 -4.55
CA ALA A 137 -0.31 5.04 -3.52
C ALA A 137 0.10 4.43 -2.17
N LEU A 138 1.00 5.11 -1.46
CA LEU A 138 1.61 4.61 -0.22
C LEU A 138 1.43 5.58 0.96
N GLY A 139 0.50 6.53 0.85
CA GLY A 139 0.21 7.52 1.88
C GLY A 139 0.68 8.94 1.54
N GLY A 140 1.18 9.20 0.32
CA GLY A 140 1.49 10.52 -0.19
C GLY A 140 0.35 11.12 -1.04
N ARG A 141 -0.23 10.30 -1.91
CA ARG A 141 -1.37 10.64 -2.79
C ARG A 141 -2.41 9.54 -2.70
N SER A 142 -3.15 9.51 -1.60
CA SER A 142 -4.02 8.40 -1.23
C SER A 142 -5.47 8.84 -1.00
N ILE A 143 -6.40 7.94 -1.23
CA ILE A 143 -7.74 7.99 -0.64
C ILE A 143 -7.77 6.92 0.45
N LEU A 144 -8.12 7.35 1.65
CA LEU A 144 -8.17 6.52 2.84
C LEU A 144 -9.61 6.21 3.23
N GLY A 145 -9.81 5.13 3.96
CA GLY A 145 -11.11 4.73 4.48
C GLY A 145 -11.02 3.72 5.63
N ASP A 146 -12.13 3.46 6.27
CA ASP A 146 -12.23 2.49 7.35
C ASP A 146 -12.27 1.05 6.79
N PRO A 147 -11.30 0.18 7.11
CA PRO A 147 -11.27 -1.19 6.62
C PRO A 147 -12.33 -2.10 7.27
N ARG A 148 -12.91 -1.70 8.41
CA ARG A 148 -13.92 -2.43 9.17
C ARG A 148 -15.31 -2.34 8.55
N SER A 149 -15.52 -1.32 7.68
CA SER A 149 -16.80 -0.96 7.07
C SER A 149 -16.92 -1.50 5.65
N SER A 150 -17.89 -2.38 5.42
CA SER A 150 -18.28 -2.83 4.06
C SER A 150 -18.93 -1.70 3.24
N GLU A 151 -19.57 -0.74 3.91
CA GLU A 151 -20.19 0.42 3.24
C GLU A 151 -19.10 1.38 2.70
N THR A 152 -18.02 1.60 3.43
CA THR A 152 -16.85 2.35 2.93
C THR A 152 -16.30 1.72 1.65
N GLN A 153 -16.13 0.38 1.63
CA GLN A 153 -15.70 -0.35 0.44
C GLN A 153 -16.64 -0.09 -0.75
N LYS A 154 -17.93 -0.25 -0.54
CA LYS A 154 -18.97 -0.07 -1.57
C LYS A 154 -18.98 1.36 -2.10
N ASN A 155 -18.99 2.35 -1.20
CA ASN A 155 -19.01 3.76 -1.57
C ASN A 155 -17.77 4.18 -2.36
N LEU A 156 -16.57 3.80 -1.92
CA LEU A 156 -15.32 4.08 -2.63
C LEU A 156 -15.30 3.44 -4.02
N ASN A 157 -15.78 2.19 -4.15
CA ASN A 157 -15.83 1.53 -5.44
C ASN A 157 -16.83 2.18 -6.39
N LEU A 158 -18.03 2.47 -5.94
CA LEU A 158 -19.12 2.98 -6.80
C LEU A 158 -18.97 4.47 -7.10
N LYS A 159 -18.64 5.30 -6.09
CA LYS A 159 -18.67 6.77 -6.21
C LYS A 159 -17.33 7.39 -6.63
N VAL A 160 -16.20 6.69 -6.38
CA VAL A 160 -14.86 7.21 -6.67
C VAL A 160 -14.15 6.42 -7.75
N LYS A 161 -14.16 5.08 -7.63
CA LYS A 161 -13.44 4.20 -8.56
C LYS A 161 -14.29 3.73 -9.73
N TYR A 162 -15.59 3.96 -9.74
CA TYR A 162 -16.54 3.56 -10.78
C TYR A 162 -16.32 2.11 -11.26
N ARG A 163 -16.32 1.19 -10.29
CA ARG A 163 -16.07 -0.25 -10.51
C ARG A 163 -16.95 -1.11 -9.59
N GLU A 164 -16.81 -2.41 -9.66
CA GLU A 164 -17.61 -3.40 -8.92
C GLU A 164 -17.52 -3.15 -7.40
N SER A 165 -18.67 -3.09 -6.72
CA SER A 165 -18.79 -2.73 -5.29
C SER A 165 -18.01 -3.65 -4.35
N PHE A 166 -17.85 -4.90 -4.71
CA PHE A 166 -17.21 -5.95 -3.89
C PHE A 166 -15.70 -6.03 -4.02
N ARG A 167 -15.07 -5.22 -4.90
CA ARG A 167 -13.62 -5.29 -5.13
C ARG A 167 -12.86 -4.80 -3.90
N PRO A 168 -11.99 -5.64 -3.30
CA PRO A 168 -11.26 -5.23 -2.11
C PRO A 168 -10.20 -4.18 -2.41
N PHE A 169 -9.92 -3.36 -1.40
CA PHE A 169 -8.81 -2.40 -1.41
C PHE A 169 -7.57 -2.99 -0.76
N ALA A 170 -6.47 -2.25 -0.78
CA ALA A 170 -5.26 -2.60 -0.08
C ALA A 170 -5.25 -2.01 1.33
N PRO A 171 -4.80 -2.74 2.36
CA PRO A 171 -4.54 -2.20 3.68
C PRO A 171 -3.17 -1.54 3.78
N SER A 172 -3.10 -0.43 4.53
CA SER A 172 -1.88 0.05 5.15
C SER A 172 -1.95 -0.26 6.64
N VAL A 173 -0.95 -0.96 7.17
CA VAL A 173 -0.89 -1.44 8.55
C VAL A 173 0.37 -0.91 9.24
N LEU A 174 0.29 -0.56 10.53
CA LEU A 174 1.47 -0.25 11.34
C LEU A 174 2.40 -1.46 11.37
N ARG A 175 3.72 -1.27 11.16
CA ARG A 175 4.67 -2.38 11.02
C ARG A 175 4.69 -3.30 12.24
N GLU A 176 4.64 -2.75 13.42
CA GLU A 176 4.63 -3.47 14.69
C GLU A 176 3.37 -4.31 14.92
N GLU A 177 2.27 -4.01 14.22
CA GLU A 177 1.00 -4.70 14.32
C GLU A 177 0.80 -5.76 13.22
N LEU A 178 1.78 -5.90 12.32
CA LEU A 178 1.66 -6.75 11.14
C LEU A 178 1.35 -8.20 11.49
N GLU A 179 2.13 -8.78 12.42
CA GLU A 179 2.02 -10.19 12.79
C GLU A 179 0.73 -10.53 13.56
N GLU A 180 0.10 -9.52 14.19
CA GLU A 180 -1.20 -9.73 14.83
C GLU A 180 -2.33 -9.90 13.80
N TRP A 181 -2.21 -9.26 12.63
CA TRP A 181 -3.29 -9.23 11.65
C TRP A 181 -3.05 -10.12 10.42
N PHE A 182 -1.80 -10.42 10.08
CA PHE A 182 -1.44 -11.14 8.86
C PHE A 182 -0.40 -12.24 9.11
N ASP A 183 -0.53 -13.34 8.37
CA ASP A 183 0.42 -14.49 8.37
C ASP A 183 1.70 -14.14 7.59
N ILE A 184 2.41 -13.11 8.03
CA ILE A 184 3.65 -12.63 7.43
C ILE A 184 4.44 -11.81 8.46
N ASN A 185 5.78 -11.96 8.45
CA ASN A 185 6.71 -11.19 9.30
C ASN A 185 7.87 -10.62 8.48
N ILE A 186 7.57 -10.01 7.36
CA ILE A 186 8.55 -9.23 6.57
C ILE A 186 7.96 -7.88 6.20
N ASP A 187 8.85 -6.93 5.92
CA ASP A 187 8.45 -5.62 5.46
C ASP A 187 7.87 -5.66 4.05
N SER A 188 6.77 -4.96 3.86
CA SER A 188 6.12 -4.73 2.57
C SER A 188 5.79 -3.24 2.38
N PRO A 189 6.79 -2.34 2.41
CA PRO A 189 6.53 -0.90 2.39
C PRO A 189 5.90 -0.42 1.07
N TYR A 190 6.06 -1.17 0.00
CA TYR A 190 5.66 -0.80 -1.36
C TYR A 190 4.36 -1.47 -1.86
N MET A 191 3.61 -2.14 -0.98
CA MET A 191 2.33 -2.78 -1.35
C MET A 191 2.50 -3.82 -2.49
N LEU A 192 3.58 -4.60 -2.45
CA LEU A 192 3.96 -5.57 -3.48
C LEU A 192 3.94 -7.02 -3.00
N MET A 193 3.43 -7.28 -1.79
CA MET A 193 3.26 -8.61 -1.22
C MET A 193 1.80 -8.86 -0.83
N VAL A 194 1.38 -10.11 -0.99
CA VAL A 194 0.08 -10.61 -0.52
C VAL A 194 0.30 -11.60 0.62
N ALA A 195 -0.43 -11.43 1.70
CA ALA A 195 -0.46 -12.37 2.82
C ALA A 195 -1.89 -12.73 3.23
N LYS A 196 -2.04 -13.82 3.96
CA LYS A 196 -3.32 -14.23 4.55
C LYS A 196 -3.60 -13.42 5.82
N ILE A 197 -4.88 -13.20 6.08
CA ILE A 197 -5.35 -12.66 7.36
C ILE A 197 -5.26 -13.77 8.41
N ASN A 198 -4.89 -13.42 9.62
CA ASN A 198 -4.80 -14.36 10.74
C ASN A 198 -6.19 -14.93 11.11
N LYS A 199 -6.21 -16.18 11.54
CA LYS A 199 -7.45 -16.94 11.78
C LYS A 199 -8.37 -16.28 12.80
N ASP A 200 -7.83 -15.65 13.83
CA ASP A 200 -8.59 -14.94 14.87
C ASP A 200 -9.25 -13.63 14.40
N LYS A 201 -8.86 -13.14 13.22
CA LYS A 201 -9.44 -11.98 12.54
C LYS A 201 -10.48 -12.39 11.47
N ILE A 202 -10.57 -13.68 11.14
CA ILE A 202 -11.53 -14.22 10.18
C ILE A 202 -12.90 -14.35 10.86
N ILE A 203 -13.95 -14.08 10.08
CA ILE A 203 -15.34 -14.37 10.43
C ILE A 203 -15.77 -15.56 9.61
N GLU A 204 -16.07 -16.68 10.27
CA GLU A 204 -16.52 -17.89 9.60
C GLU A 204 -17.92 -17.70 9.04
N MET A 205 -18.10 -18.14 7.80
CA MET A 205 -19.42 -18.19 7.16
C MET A 205 -20.28 -19.27 7.82
N ASN A 206 -21.52 -18.92 8.14
CA ASN A 206 -22.51 -19.90 8.59
C ASN A 206 -22.95 -20.85 7.45
N GLU A 207 -23.70 -21.90 7.75
CA GLU A 207 -24.09 -22.93 6.78
C GLU A 207 -24.96 -22.39 5.62
N ASN A 208 -25.74 -21.35 5.85
CA ASN A 208 -26.54 -20.71 4.80
C ASN A 208 -25.65 -19.84 3.89
N GLU A 209 -24.71 -19.09 4.47
CA GLU A 209 -23.74 -18.26 3.72
C GLU A 209 -22.79 -19.11 2.87
N LYS A 210 -22.39 -20.29 3.34
CA LYS A 210 -21.56 -21.24 2.56
C LYS A 210 -22.25 -21.70 1.27
N LYS A 211 -23.59 -21.79 1.29
CA LYS A 211 -24.41 -22.21 0.13
C LYS A 211 -24.61 -21.11 -0.92
N LEU A 212 -24.37 -19.86 -0.57
CA LEU A 212 -24.48 -18.73 -1.49
C LEU A 212 -23.48 -18.84 -2.65
N PHE A 213 -23.87 -18.34 -3.81
CA PHE A 213 -23.07 -18.38 -5.02
C PHE A 213 -22.95 -16.98 -5.66
N GLY A 214 -21.88 -16.76 -6.43
CA GLY A 214 -21.69 -15.53 -7.21
C GLY A 214 -21.59 -14.27 -6.33
N ILE A 215 -22.29 -13.20 -6.72
CA ILE A 215 -22.22 -11.86 -6.10
C ILE A 215 -22.71 -11.87 -4.66
N GLU A 216 -23.72 -12.67 -4.34
CA GLU A 216 -24.24 -12.77 -2.96
C GLU A 216 -23.14 -13.24 -2.00
N LYS A 217 -22.37 -14.25 -2.39
CA LYS A 217 -21.25 -14.76 -1.61
C LYS A 217 -20.12 -13.74 -1.51
N LEU A 218 -19.91 -12.89 -2.53
CA LEU A 218 -18.88 -11.84 -2.52
C LEU A 218 -19.16 -10.74 -1.49
N ASN A 219 -20.44 -10.47 -1.19
CA ASN A 219 -20.87 -9.44 -0.26
C ASN A 219 -20.82 -9.87 1.23
N ILE A 220 -20.52 -11.13 1.53
CA ILE A 220 -20.43 -11.62 2.89
C ILE A 220 -19.21 -11.03 3.60
N LYS A 221 -19.40 -10.58 4.84
CA LYS A 221 -18.33 -10.12 5.71
C LYS A 221 -17.48 -11.31 6.17
N ARG A 222 -16.22 -11.41 5.71
CA ARG A 222 -15.30 -12.55 5.93
C ARG A 222 -14.29 -12.32 7.04
N SER A 223 -14.13 -11.09 7.48
CA SER A 223 -13.11 -10.73 8.47
C SER A 223 -13.50 -9.49 9.23
N LYS A 224 -12.71 -9.16 10.26
CA LYS A 224 -12.82 -7.88 11.00
C LYS A 224 -12.48 -6.65 10.13
N ILE A 225 -11.82 -6.86 8.97
CA ILE A 225 -11.44 -5.81 8.00
C ILE A 225 -11.96 -6.14 6.58
N PRO A 226 -13.28 -6.21 6.38
CA PRO A 226 -13.88 -6.71 5.15
C PRO A 226 -13.51 -5.89 3.90
N ALA A 227 -13.30 -4.57 4.01
CA ALA A 227 -13.01 -3.71 2.89
C ALA A 227 -11.66 -4.02 2.19
N VAL A 228 -10.75 -4.71 2.88
CA VAL A 228 -9.41 -5.05 2.38
C VAL A 228 -9.17 -6.56 2.25
N THR A 229 -10.19 -7.38 2.54
CA THR A 229 -10.10 -8.84 2.52
C THR A 229 -10.59 -9.43 1.21
N HIS A 230 -9.74 -10.18 0.53
CA HIS A 230 -10.09 -10.94 -0.67
C HIS A 230 -10.91 -12.19 -0.33
N VAL A 231 -11.52 -12.82 -1.36
CA VAL A 231 -12.35 -14.03 -1.21
C VAL A 231 -11.59 -15.23 -0.64
N ASP A 232 -10.28 -15.24 -0.81
CA ASP A 232 -9.37 -16.27 -0.31
C ASP A 232 -8.72 -15.90 1.03
N TYR A 233 -9.26 -14.89 1.74
CA TYR A 233 -8.76 -14.34 3.00
C TYR A 233 -7.35 -13.76 2.91
N SER A 234 -6.93 -13.31 1.74
CA SER A 234 -5.68 -12.59 1.56
C SER A 234 -5.89 -11.08 1.45
N ALA A 235 -4.81 -10.33 1.63
CA ALA A 235 -4.76 -8.90 1.39
C ALA A 235 -3.41 -8.50 0.79
N ARG A 236 -3.38 -7.43 -0.02
CA ARG A 236 -2.16 -6.84 -0.55
C ARG A 236 -1.67 -5.75 0.41
N ILE A 237 -0.66 -6.05 1.19
CA ILE A 237 -0.27 -5.32 2.39
C ILE A 237 0.72 -4.21 2.07
N GLN A 238 0.54 -3.06 2.73
CA GLN A 238 1.57 -2.05 2.94
C GLN A 238 1.92 -1.99 4.42
N THR A 239 3.19 -2.19 4.78
CA THR A 239 3.72 -1.88 6.12
C THR A 239 4.10 -0.41 6.20
N VAL A 240 3.66 0.28 7.26
CA VAL A 240 3.95 1.69 7.49
C VAL A 240 4.89 1.81 8.68
N HIS A 241 6.05 2.44 8.43
CA HIS A 241 7.10 2.65 9.41
C HIS A 241 7.15 4.11 9.85
N GLU A 242 7.33 4.38 11.13
CA GLU A 242 7.38 5.74 11.67
C GLU A 242 8.51 6.57 11.03
N HIS A 243 9.70 5.98 10.87
CA HIS A 243 10.88 6.66 10.32
C HIS A 243 10.79 6.96 8.80
N VAL A 244 9.89 6.27 8.06
CA VAL A 244 9.71 6.47 6.61
C VAL A 244 8.67 7.55 6.32
N ASN A 245 7.51 7.49 6.99
CA ASN A 245 6.43 8.46 6.82
C ASN A 245 5.70 8.70 8.15
N LYS A 246 6.30 9.56 8.97
CA LYS A 246 5.82 9.82 10.33
C LYS A 246 4.36 10.31 10.35
N LYS A 247 3.98 11.25 9.52
CA LYS A 247 2.62 11.81 9.52
C LYS A 247 1.56 10.76 9.17
N TYR A 248 1.85 9.87 8.21
CA TYR A 248 0.95 8.78 7.85
C TYR A 248 0.91 7.70 8.94
N TYR A 249 2.05 7.40 9.55
CA TYR A 249 2.12 6.51 10.69
C TYR A 249 1.30 7.04 11.88
N ASP A 250 1.48 8.31 12.25
CA ASP A 250 0.74 8.95 13.36
C ASP A 250 -0.77 8.94 13.10
N LEU A 251 -1.20 9.15 11.86
CA LEU A 251 -2.62 9.03 11.48
C LEU A 251 -3.17 7.62 11.74
N ILE A 252 -2.47 6.57 11.29
CA ILE A 252 -2.93 5.19 11.50
C ILE A 252 -2.88 4.83 12.99
N LYS A 253 -1.87 5.30 13.72
CA LYS A 253 -1.77 5.14 15.16
C LYS A 253 -2.94 5.78 15.89
N ARG A 254 -3.30 7.03 15.52
CA ARG A 254 -4.46 7.70 16.10
C ARG A 254 -5.77 6.99 15.75
N PHE A 255 -5.91 6.52 14.53
CA PHE A 255 -7.05 5.69 14.14
C PHE A 255 -7.14 4.39 14.96
N LYS A 256 -6.01 3.74 15.23
CA LYS A 256 -5.94 2.57 16.15
C LYS A 256 -6.40 2.92 17.56
N GLU A 257 -5.97 4.06 18.11
CA GLU A 257 -6.38 4.50 19.46
C GLU A 257 -7.90 4.70 19.58
N ILE A 258 -8.53 5.24 18.53
CA ILE A 258 -9.98 5.45 18.49
C ILE A 258 -10.74 4.13 18.28
N THR A 259 -10.22 3.23 17.46
CA THR A 259 -11.00 2.12 16.90
C THR A 259 -10.54 0.73 17.32
N GLY A 260 -9.35 0.61 17.88
CA GLY A 260 -8.65 -0.66 18.11
C GLY A 260 -8.09 -1.33 16.85
N CYS A 261 -8.20 -0.69 15.66
CA CYS A 261 -7.76 -1.24 14.38
C CYS A 261 -6.53 -0.49 13.86
N PRO A 262 -5.34 -1.12 13.74
CA PRO A 262 -4.11 -0.49 13.30
C PRO A 262 -3.97 -0.43 11.77
N ILE A 263 -5.09 -0.41 11.05
CA ILE A 263 -5.16 -0.58 9.60
C ILE A 263 -6.10 0.46 9.02
N VAL A 264 -5.73 1.04 7.87
CA VAL A 264 -6.62 1.85 7.04
C VAL A 264 -6.67 1.31 5.61
N VAL A 265 -7.80 1.53 4.92
CA VAL A 265 -7.87 1.36 3.47
C VAL A 265 -6.95 2.36 2.81
N ASN A 266 -6.14 1.93 1.84
CA ASN A 266 -5.31 2.80 1.02
C ASN A 266 -5.53 2.51 -0.47
N THR A 267 -5.94 3.53 -1.22
CA THR A 267 -6.02 3.48 -2.68
C THR A 267 -5.53 4.80 -3.29
N SER A 268 -5.17 4.79 -4.58
CA SER A 268 -4.65 5.98 -5.26
C SER A 268 -5.65 7.16 -5.25
N PHE A 269 -5.14 8.38 -5.11
CA PHE A 269 -5.96 9.59 -5.15
C PHE A 269 -6.25 9.98 -6.60
N ASN A 270 -7.17 9.26 -7.21
CA ASN A 270 -7.71 9.54 -8.54
C ASN A 270 -9.10 8.92 -8.70
N VAL A 271 -9.85 9.41 -9.66
CA VAL A 271 -11.03 8.73 -10.19
C VAL A 271 -10.66 7.84 -11.37
N ARG A 272 -11.59 7.01 -11.82
CA ARG A 272 -11.34 6.10 -12.95
C ARG A 272 -11.02 6.88 -14.23
N GLY A 273 -9.92 6.50 -14.88
CA GLY A 273 -9.50 7.08 -16.16
C GLY A 273 -8.65 8.35 -16.01
N GLU A 274 -8.47 8.85 -14.79
CA GLU A 274 -7.62 10.01 -14.53
C GLU A 274 -6.28 9.59 -13.88
N PRO A 275 -5.22 10.38 -14.10
CA PRO A 275 -3.96 10.19 -13.38
C PRO A 275 -4.15 10.48 -11.88
N ILE A 276 -3.18 10.03 -11.07
CA ILE A 276 -3.11 10.40 -9.66
C ILE A 276 -2.90 11.92 -9.56
N VAL A 277 -3.60 12.55 -8.60
CA VAL A 277 -3.45 14.00 -8.33
C VAL A 277 -1.99 14.36 -8.04
N ASN A 278 -1.58 15.51 -8.54
CA ASN A 278 -0.22 16.01 -8.42
C ASN A 278 -0.24 17.46 -7.91
#